data_3174157363d2b0e3ccba52fec2e6a718
#
_entry.id   3174157363d2b0e3ccba52fec2e6a718
#
_cell.length_a   1.000
_cell.length_b   1.000
_cell.length_c   1.000
_cell.angle_alpha   90.00
_cell.angle_beta   90.00
_cell.angle_gamma   90.00
#
_symmetry.space_group_name_H-M   'P 1'
#
loop_
_entity.id
_entity.type
_entity.pdbx_description
1 polymer ?
#
loop_
_entity_poly.entity_id
_entity_poly.type
_entity_poly.pdbx_seq_one_letter_code
_entity_poly.pdbx_strand_id
1 'polypeptide(L)'
;MTADQRKIDRIRERRLLAACIAGDQAASNAFVRQYSDLVYRTVQYTLLNRNVRFTSMDLEDLHNTVFINLFDKRCRKLRQFKGKNGCSVVTWIRIITIRLVLNSIRRKGVDSLTGQSFRVPIEGFSNLERRATDTWELMEKAEQESLLQKGISNLGPRDRLFMNLHFNKGFTIKEIADAMQLSVDNIYTIKHRAIKRLKSYVEKNHI
;
A
#
# COMPACT_ATOMS: atom_id res chain seq x y z
N MET A 1 8.71 -7.77 20.43
CA MET A 1 8.86 -8.93 19.53
C MET A 1 10.33 -9.17 19.28
N THR A 2 10.86 -10.35 19.60
CA THR A 2 12.29 -10.66 19.49
C THR A 2 12.73 -10.81 18.02
N ALA A 3 14.03 -10.64 17.73
CA ALA A 3 14.58 -10.80 16.38
C ALA A 3 14.32 -12.21 15.81
N ASP A 4 14.37 -13.24 16.66
CA ASP A 4 14.08 -14.62 16.28
C ASP A 4 12.61 -14.85 15.91
N GLN A 5 11.67 -14.22 16.61
CA GLN A 5 10.25 -14.28 16.28
C GLN A 5 9.99 -13.70 14.91
N ARG A 6 10.58 -12.55 14.58
CA ARG A 6 10.47 -11.94 13.23
C ARG A 6 11.04 -12.82 12.13
N LYS A 7 12.09 -13.57 12.42
CA LYS A 7 12.70 -14.51 11.46
C LYS A 7 11.80 -15.71 11.20
N ILE A 8 11.20 -16.25 12.25
CA ILE A 8 10.25 -17.38 12.16
C ILE A 8 9.00 -16.96 11.36
N ASP A 9 8.45 -15.79 11.65
CA ASP A 9 7.26 -15.29 10.97
C ASP A 9 7.52 -15.06 9.47
N ARG A 10 8.69 -14.54 9.11
CA ARG A 10 9.09 -14.40 7.69
C ARG A 10 9.22 -15.74 6.96
N ILE A 11 9.69 -16.78 7.66
CA ILE A 11 9.78 -18.12 7.07
C ILE A 11 8.38 -18.69 6.83
N ARG A 12 7.46 -18.54 7.80
CA ARG A 12 6.06 -18.96 7.68
C ARG A 12 5.35 -18.24 6.53
N GLU A 13 5.50 -16.92 6.44
CA GLU A 13 4.94 -16.11 5.35
C GLU A 13 5.43 -16.58 3.99
N ARG A 14 6.73 -16.85 3.83
CA ARG A 14 7.30 -17.34 2.57
C ARG A 14 6.79 -18.72 2.20
N ARG A 15 6.65 -19.62 3.17
CA ARG A 15 6.10 -20.98 2.94
C ARG A 15 4.64 -20.90 2.48
N LEU A 16 3.82 -20.07 3.14
CA LEU A 16 2.43 -19.86 2.77
C LEU A 16 2.33 -19.31 1.33
N LEU A 17 3.18 -18.34 1.00
CA LEU A 17 3.21 -17.73 -0.33
C LEU A 17 3.62 -18.76 -1.41
N ALA A 18 4.61 -19.60 -1.12
CA ALA A 18 5.06 -20.66 -2.02
C ALA A 18 3.96 -21.71 -2.26
N ALA A 19 3.23 -22.11 -1.22
CA ALA A 19 2.10 -23.02 -1.35
C ALA A 19 0.96 -22.44 -2.18
N CYS A 20 0.62 -21.15 -1.99
CA CYS A 20 -0.35 -20.44 -2.85
C CYS A 20 0.09 -20.46 -4.32
N ILE A 21 1.37 -20.19 -4.59
CA ILE A 21 1.93 -20.20 -5.96
C ILE A 21 1.90 -21.58 -6.59
N ALA A 22 2.03 -22.63 -5.77
CA ALA A 22 1.93 -24.03 -6.21
C ALA A 22 0.47 -24.46 -6.51
N GLY A 23 -0.51 -23.62 -6.17
CA GLY A 23 -1.93 -23.90 -6.42
C GLY A 23 -2.65 -24.60 -5.28
N ASP A 24 -2.05 -24.63 -4.08
CA ASP A 24 -2.70 -25.18 -2.88
C ASP A 24 -3.88 -24.32 -2.46
N GLN A 25 -5.07 -24.91 -2.51
CA GLN A 25 -6.33 -24.23 -2.17
C GLN A 25 -6.43 -23.92 -0.67
N ALA A 26 -5.94 -24.82 0.17
CA ALA A 26 -5.95 -24.60 1.63
C ALA A 26 -5.03 -23.44 2.01
N ALA A 27 -3.84 -23.39 1.39
CA ALA A 27 -2.91 -22.27 1.57
C ALA A 27 -3.50 -20.95 1.04
N SER A 28 -4.20 -20.97 -0.09
CA SER A 28 -4.88 -19.78 -0.64
C SER A 28 -5.96 -19.26 0.31
N ASN A 29 -6.78 -20.16 0.87
CA ASN A 29 -7.78 -19.80 1.88
C ASN A 29 -7.15 -19.27 3.18
N ALA A 30 -6.04 -19.87 3.62
CA ALA A 30 -5.30 -19.41 4.79
C ALA A 30 -4.70 -18.03 4.55
N PHE A 31 -4.15 -17.77 3.36
CA PHE A 31 -3.62 -16.48 2.95
C PHE A 31 -4.71 -15.40 2.96
N VAL A 32 -5.87 -15.67 2.37
CA VAL A 32 -7.00 -14.72 2.38
C VAL A 32 -7.41 -14.41 3.83
N ARG A 33 -7.60 -15.42 4.68
CA ARG A 33 -7.96 -15.22 6.09
C ARG A 33 -6.93 -14.39 6.85
N GLN A 34 -5.64 -14.66 6.64
CA GLN A 34 -4.54 -13.98 7.34
C GLN A 34 -4.43 -12.51 6.95
N TYR A 35 -4.68 -12.16 5.70
CA TYR A 35 -4.46 -10.81 5.19
C TYR A 35 -5.75 -10.03 4.90
N SER A 36 -6.94 -10.59 5.15
CA SER A 36 -8.23 -9.96 4.89
C SER A 36 -8.36 -8.62 5.61
N ASP A 37 -8.15 -8.60 6.91
CA ASP A 37 -8.24 -7.37 7.71
C ASP A 37 -7.23 -6.31 7.28
N LEU A 38 -5.99 -6.73 6.96
CA LEU A 38 -4.97 -5.83 6.46
C LEU A 38 -5.40 -5.16 5.16
N VAL A 39 -5.93 -5.93 4.22
CA VAL A 39 -6.40 -5.43 2.92
C VAL A 39 -7.59 -4.51 3.13
N TYR A 40 -8.58 -4.93 3.91
CA TYR A 40 -9.79 -4.15 4.18
C TYR A 40 -9.46 -2.76 4.77
N ARG A 41 -8.68 -2.73 5.84
CA ARG A 41 -8.22 -1.48 6.47
C ARG A 41 -7.38 -0.62 5.52
N THR A 42 -6.54 -1.23 4.70
CA THR A 42 -5.72 -0.49 3.73
C THR A 42 -6.57 0.14 2.63
N VAL A 43 -7.60 -0.56 2.14
CA VAL A 43 -8.58 -0.01 1.18
C VAL A 43 -9.30 1.18 1.81
N GLN A 44 -9.90 0.99 2.99
CA GLN A 44 -10.64 2.02 3.71
C GLN A 44 -9.78 3.27 3.96
N TYR A 45 -8.58 3.08 4.51
CA TYR A 45 -7.64 4.18 4.76
C TYR A 45 -7.25 4.93 3.48
N THR A 46 -7.04 4.21 2.38
CA THR A 46 -6.67 4.82 1.10
C THR A 46 -7.81 5.67 0.54
N LEU A 47 -9.06 5.20 0.64
CA LEU A 47 -10.24 5.95 0.20
C LEU A 47 -10.45 7.21 1.05
N LEU A 48 -10.36 7.09 2.38
CA LEU A 48 -10.49 8.21 3.32
C LEU A 48 -9.44 9.30 3.06
N ASN A 49 -8.16 8.91 2.91
CA ASN A 49 -7.08 9.87 2.62
C ASN A 49 -7.21 10.57 1.27
N ARG A 50 -8.05 10.07 0.40
CA ARG A 50 -8.35 10.69 -0.91
C ARG A 50 -9.66 11.47 -0.91
N ASN A 51 -10.33 11.57 0.23
CA ASN A 51 -11.65 12.18 0.35
C ASN A 51 -12.66 11.59 -0.66
N VAL A 52 -12.49 10.30 -0.99
CA VAL A 52 -13.42 9.59 -1.86
C VAL A 52 -14.57 9.11 -1.01
N ARG A 53 -15.79 9.43 -1.41
CA ARG A 53 -16.98 8.86 -0.81
C ARG A 53 -17.15 7.42 -1.29
N PHE A 54 -17.45 6.52 -0.37
CA PHE A 54 -17.63 5.10 -0.67
C PHE A 54 -18.70 4.49 0.24
N THR A 55 -19.31 3.42 -0.23
CA THR A 55 -20.24 2.57 0.52
C THR A 55 -19.50 1.36 1.09
N SER A 56 -20.15 0.61 1.97
CA SER A 56 -19.64 -0.71 2.41
C SER A 56 -19.44 -1.66 1.24
N MET A 57 -20.33 -1.61 0.26
CA MET A 57 -20.26 -2.43 -0.95
C MET A 57 -19.03 -2.08 -1.81
N ASP A 58 -18.73 -0.78 -2.00
CA ASP A 58 -17.51 -0.35 -2.71
C ASP A 58 -16.25 -0.86 -2.02
N LEU A 59 -16.27 -0.91 -0.70
CA LEU A 59 -15.15 -1.35 0.11
C LEU A 59 -14.93 -2.87 -0.03
N GLU A 60 -16.02 -3.64 0.00
CA GLU A 60 -16.00 -5.10 -0.22
C GLU A 60 -15.57 -5.43 -1.65
N ASP A 61 -16.07 -4.72 -2.65
CA ASP A 61 -15.69 -4.91 -4.06
C ASP A 61 -14.19 -4.65 -4.27
N LEU A 62 -13.66 -3.58 -3.70
CA LEU A 62 -12.24 -3.29 -3.77
C LEU A 62 -11.40 -4.31 -3.00
N HIS A 63 -11.84 -4.73 -1.83
CA HIS A 63 -11.21 -5.80 -1.05
C HIS A 63 -11.12 -7.09 -1.87
N ASN A 64 -12.23 -7.53 -2.45
CA ASN A 64 -12.29 -8.73 -3.29
C ASN A 64 -11.41 -8.58 -4.55
N THR A 65 -11.43 -7.41 -5.18
CA THR A 65 -10.60 -7.09 -6.34
C THR A 65 -9.11 -7.23 -6.04
N VAL A 66 -8.66 -6.87 -4.83
CA VAL A 66 -7.26 -7.05 -4.43
C VAL A 66 -6.88 -8.52 -4.44
N PHE A 67 -7.68 -9.39 -3.83
CA PHE A 67 -7.38 -10.83 -3.80
C PHE A 67 -7.47 -11.47 -5.19
N ILE A 68 -8.47 -11.12 -5.98
CA ILE A 68 -8.57 -11.57 -7.38
C ILE A 68 -7.26 -11.20 -8.12
N ASN A 69 -6.79 -9.96 -8.00
CA ASN A 69 -5.55 -9.53 -8.65
C ASN A 69 -4.30 -10.26 -8.14
N LEU A 70 -4.25 -10.62 -6.85
CA LEU A 70 -3.12 -11.36 -6.25
C LEU A 70 -3.04 -12.77 -6.80
N PHE A 71 -4.19 -13.44 -6.96
CA PHE A 71 -4.28 -14.83 -7.42
C PHE A 71 -4.44 -14.98 -8.94
N ASP A 72 -4.77 -13.89 -9.67
CA ASP A 72 -4.97 -13.93 -11.12
C ASP A 72 -3.73 -14.44 -11.86
N LYS A 73 -3.98 -15.05 -13.04
CA LYS A 73 -2.93 -15.55 -13.95
C LYS A 73 -1.90 -16.44 -13.24
N ARG A 74 -2.39 -17.47 -12.54
CA ARG A 74 -1.56 -18.41 -11.77
C ARG A 74 -0.67 -17.68 -10.75
N CYS A 75 -1.27 -16.82 -9.95
CA CYS A 75 -0.58 -16.08 -8.88
C CYS A 75 0.57 -15.20 -9.40
N ARG A 76 0.44 -14.62 -10.60
CA ARG A 76 1.50 -13.80 -11.21
C ARG A 76 1.97 -12.68 -10.29
N LYS A 77 1.06 -12.07 -9.53
CA LYS A 77 1.42 -11.02 -8.57
C LYS A 77 2.20 -11.59 -7.39
N LEU A 78 1.75 -12.70 -6.79
CA LEU A 78 2.44 -13.33 -5.68
C LEU A 78 3.88 -13.74 -6.06
N ARG A 79 4.10 -14.19 -7.29
CA ARG A 79 5.44 -14.54 -7.82
C ARG A 79 6.39 -13.35 -7.92
N GLN A 80 5.87 -12.12 -7.94
CA GLN A 80 6.70 -10.90 -8.00
C GLN A 80 7.28 -10.51 -6.63
N PHE A 81 6.81 -11.13 -5.55
CA PHE A 81 7.36 -10.88 -4.22
C PHE A 81 8.76 -11.46 -4.11
N LYS A 82 9.76 -10.62 -3.90
CA LYS A 82 11.17 -11.04 -3.76
C LYS A 82 11.74 -10.83 -2.35
N GLY A 83 11.00 -10.14 -1.48
CA GLY A 83 11.46 -9.81 -0.12
C GLY A 83 12.77 -9.01 -0.08
N LYS A 84 13.11 -8.28 -1.16
CA LYS A 84 14.33 -7.47 -1.23
C LYS A 84 14.27 -6.30 -0.24
N ASN A 85 15.44 -5.88 0.25
CA ASN A 85 15.58 -4.75 1.17
C ASN A 85 14.73 -4.88 2.46
N GLY A 86 14.58 -6.10 2.96
CA GLY A 86 13.82 -6.36 4.18
C GLY A 86 12.30 -6.21 4.06
N CYS A 87 11.77 -6.06 2.84
CA CYS A 87 10.33 -5.93 2.60
C CYS A 87 9.59 -7.19 3.07
N SER A 88 8.65 -7.02 4.02
CA SER A 88 7.75 -8.09 4.47
C SER A 88 6.61 -8.31 3.48
N VAL A 89 5.96 -9.49 3.58
CA VAL A 89 4.74 -9.78 2.80
C VAL A 89 3.64 -8.76 3.12
N VAL A 90 3.49 -8.41 4.40
CA VAL A 90 2.55 -7.38 4.89
C VAL A 90 2.76 -6.05 4.17
N THR A 91 3.99 -5.54 4.17
CA THR A 91 4.34 -4.26 3.51
C THR A 91 4.06 -4.33 2.01
N TRP A 92 4.41 -5.44 1.39
CA TRP A 92 4.21 -5.64 -0.03
C TRP A 92 2.72 -5.69 -0.42
N ILE A 93 1.88 -6.40 0.36
CA ILE A 93 0.43 -6.44 0.16
C ILE A 93 -0.16 -5.03 0.30
N ARG A 94 0.23 -4.26 1.32
CA ARG A 94 -0.22 -2.86 1.49
C ARG A 94 0.06 -2.03 0.25
N ILE A 95 1.28 -2.08 -0.28
CA ILE A 95 1.67 -1.31 -1.48
C ILE A 95 0.82 -1.71 -2.69
N ILE A 96 0.60 -3.01 -2.90
CA ILE A 96 -0.26 -3.47 -4.00
C ILE A 96 -1.69 -3.00 -3.81
N THR A 97 -2.25 -3.13 -2.61
CA THR A 97 -3.60 -2.68 -2.28
C THR A 97 -3.77 -1.19 -2.56
N ILE A 98 -2.87 -0.35 -2.04
CA ILE A 98 -2.91 1.10 -2.28
C ILE A 98 -2.89 1.40 -3.78
N ARG A 99 -2.00 0.77 -4.55
CA ARG A 99 -1.92 0.98 -6.00
C ARG A 99 -3.19 0.58 -6.74
N LEU A 100 -3.80 -0.54 -6.37
CA LEU A 100 -5.05 -0.99 -6.98
C LEU A 100 -6.19 -0.03 -6.68
N VAL A 101 -6.32 0.42 -5.44
CA VAL A 101 -7.34 1.39 -5.03
C VAL A 101 -7.15 2.71 -5.76
N LEU A 102 -5.93 3.25 -5.81
CA LEU A 102 -5.63 4.50 -6.52
C LEU A 102 -5.91 4.39 -8.02
N ASN A 103 -5.62 3.23 -8.63
CA ASN A 103 -5.95 2.99 -10.03
C ASN A 103 -7.47 2.91 -10.26
N SER A 104 -8.21 2.30 -9.32
CA SER A 104 -9.69 2.25 -9.37
C SER A 104 -10.30 3.65 -9.27
N ILE A 105 -9.81 4.47 -8.33
CA ILE A 105 -10.25 5.87 -8.17
C ILE A 105 -10.00 6.65 -9.47
N ARG A 106 -8.83 6.51 -10.09
CA ARG A 106 -8.52 7.19 -11.35
C ARG A 106 -9.43 6.76 -12.49
N ARG A 107 -9.70 5.48 -12.63
CA ARG A 107 -10.60 4.96 -13.68
C ARG A 107 -12.02 5.49 -13.49
N LYS A 108 -12.54 5.43 -12.27
CA LYS A 108 -13.86 5.99 -11.93
C LYS A 108 -13.91 7.52 -12.15
N GLY A 109 -12.82 8.24 -11.91
CA GLY A 109 -12.70 9.68 -12.15
C GLY A 109 -12.64 10.05 -13.64
N VAL A 110 -12.10 9.19 -14.50
CA VAL A 110 -12.12 9.38 -15.96
C VAL A 110 -13.52 9.09 -16.51
N ASP A 111 -14.22 8.11 -15.95
CA ASP A 111 -15.62 7.83 -16.30
C ASP A 111 -16.59 8.92 -15.78
N SER A 112 -16.16 9.77 -14.84
CA SER A 112 -16.95 10.92 -14.33
C SER A 112 -17.06 12.08 -15.33
N LEU A 113 -16.45 12.00 -16.50
CA LEU A 113 -16.79 12.87 -17.63
C LEU A 113 -18.22 12.60 -18.17
N THR A 114 -18.84 11.49 -17.75
CA THR A 114 -20.25 11.17 -18.02
C THR A 114 -21.21 11.62 -16.90
N GLY A 115 -20.77 12.41 -15.93
CA GLY A 115 -21.67 13.17 -15.05
C GLY A 115 -22.29 12.43 -13.86
N GLN A 116 -21.95 11.18 -13.57
CA GLN A 116 -22.43 10.51 -12.36
C GLN A 116 -21.40 10.59 -11.23
N SER A 117 -21.50 11.65 -10.45
CA SER A 117 -20.76 11.83 -9.21
C SER A 117 -21.23 10.81 -8.16
N PHE A 118 -20.34 9.96 -7.67
CA PHE A 118 -20.57 9.17 -6.46
C PHE A 118 -20.78 10.11 -5.26
N ARG A 119 -22.05 10.43 -4.97
CA ARG A 119 -22.43 11.20 -3.79
C ARG A 119 -23.20 10.29 -2.84
N VAL A 120 -22.58 9.89 -1.73
CA VAL A 120 -23.29 9.23 -0.64
C VAL A 120 -22.93 9.89 0.70
N PRO A 121 -23.90 10.10 1.63
CA PRO A 121 -23.69 10.82 2.89
C PRO A 121 -22.77 10.07 3.86
N ILE A 122 -22.05 10.82 4.67
CA ILE A 122 -21.10 10.35 5.71
C ILE A 122 -21.82 9.90 6.98
N GLU A 123 -23.01 9.39 6.92
CA GLU A 123 -23.73 8.94 8.11
C GLU A 123 -23.53 7.44 8.32
N GLY A 124 -22.71 7.09 9.31
CA GLY A 124 -22.52 5.69 9.72
C GLY A 124 -21.14 5.29 10.26
N PHE A 125 -20.18 6.20 10.31
CA PHE A 125 -18.79 5.85 10.65
C PHE A 125 -18.44 5.85 12.14
N SER A 126 -19.35 6.28 13.03
CA SER A 126 -19.08 6.40 14.48
C SER A 126 -18.90 5.09 15.25
N ASN A 127 -19.24 3.94 14.66
CA ASN A 127 -19.17 2.65 15.35
C ASN A 127 -17.95 1.79 14.99
N LEU A 128 -17.15 2.17 13.98
CA LEU A 128 -15.94 1.44 13.61
C LEU A 128 -14.68 1.94 14.35
N GLU A 129 -14.72 3.15 14.89
CA GLU A 129 -13.64 3.70 15.71
C GLU A 129 -13.50 3.03 17.09
N ARG A 130 -14.52 2.34 17.60
CA ARG A 130 -14.53 1.73 18.94
C ARG A 130 -13.91 0.34 19.04
N ARG A 131 -13.43 -0.25 17.98
CA ARG A 131 -12.49 -1.38 18.02
C ARG A 131 -11.08 -0.90 17.81
N ALA A 132 -10.75 0.20 18.43
CA ALA A 132 -9.41 0.73 18.47
C ALA A 132 -8.56 -0.13 19.41
N THR A 133 -7.81 -0.91 18.81
CA THR A 133 -6.37 -1.11 19.02
C THR A 133 -5.78 -0.17 20.05
N ASP A 134 -5.05 -0.78 20.94
CA ASP A 134 -4.22 -0.22 21.98
C ASP A 134 -3.59 1.15 21.61
N THR A 135 -3.75 2.06 22.54
CA THR A 135 -3.18 3.44 22.51
C THR A 135 -1.69 3.46 22.17
N TRP A 136 -0.96 2.40 22.48
CA TRP A 136 0.45 2.21 22.16
C TRP A 136 0.74 2.08 20.65
N GLU A 137 -0.04 1.29 19.93
CA GLU A 137 0.12 1.15 18.47
C GLU A 137 -0.19 2.45 17.73
N LEU A 138 -1.08 3.29 18.25
CA LEU A 138 -1.41 4.59 17.69
C LEU A 138 -0.29 5.61 17.92
N MET A 139 0.33 5.61 19.11
CA MET A 139 1.48 6.48 19.40
C MET A 139 2.70 6.08 18.56
N GLU A 140 3.02 4.80 18.49
CA GLU A 140 4.13 4.29 17.66
C GLU A 140 3.93 4.60 16.17
N LYS A 141 2.68 4.52 15.68
CA LYS A 141 2.33 4.93 14.32
C LYS A 141 2.48 6.43 14.08
N ALA A 142 2.03 7.26 15.00
CA ALA A 142 2.14 8.72 14.89
C ALA A 142 3.60 9.18 14.88
N GLU A 143 4.45 8.56 15.70
CA GLU A 143 5.88 8.82 15.70
C GLU A 143 6.55 8.37 14.40
N GLN A 144 6.21 7.18 13.90
CA GLN A 144 6.72 6.67 12.63
C GLN A 144 6.28 7.54 11.44
N GLU A 145 5.02 7.98 11.42
CA GLU A 145 4.51 8.90 10.40
C GLU A 145 5.19 10.26 10.48
N SER A 146 5.40 10.81 11.68
CA SER A 146 6.12 12.05 11.90
C SER A 146 7.57 11.95 11.42
N LEU A 147 8.25 10.86 11.76
CA LEU A 147 9.62 10.59 11.32
C LEU A 147 9.72 10.48 9.80
N LEU A 148 8.77 9.78 9.18
CA LEU A 148 8.68 9.65 7.74
C LEU A 148 8.44 10.99 7.04
N GLN A 149 7.54 11.81 7.56
CA GLN A 149 7.26 13.15 7.06
C GLN A 149 8.48 14.09 7.15
N LYS A 150 9.18 14.05 8.28
CA LYS A 150 10.45 14.77 8.45
C LYS A 150 11.51 14.27 7.46
N GLY A 151 11.60 12.95 7.24
CA GLY A 151 12.50 12.36 6.26
C GLY A 151 12.18 12.82 4.83
N ILE A 152 10.90 12.85 4.45
CA ILE A 152 10.46 13.35 3.13
C ILE A 152 10.76 14.84 2.99
N SER A 153 10.58 15.64 4.04
CA SER A 153 10.88 17.07 4.03
C SER A 153 12.37 17.39 3.83
N ASN A 154 13.25 16.48 4.25
CA ASN A 154 14.69 16.57 4.04
C ASN A 154 15.16 16.11 2.65
N LEU A 155 14.27 15.57 1.82
CA LEU A 155 14.62 15.22 0.45
C LEU A 155 14.73 16.49 -0.41
N GLY A 156 15.62 16.45 -1.41
CA GLY A 156 15.70 17.51 -2.40
C GLY A 156 14.39 17.68 -3.19
N PRO A 157 14.13 18.86 -3.79
CA PRO A 157 12.86 19.18 -4.43
C PRO A 157 12.37 18.14 -5.45
N ARG A 158 13.28 17.64 -6.30
CA ARG A 158 12.96 16.63 -7.31
C ARG A 158 12.61 15.28 -6.70
N ASP A 159 13.36 14.85 -5.67
CA ASP A 159 13.13 13.59 -4.97
C ASP A 159 11.79 13.65 -4.21
N ARG A 160 11.49 14.79 -3.58
CA ARG A 160 10.22 15.04 -2.88
C ARG A 160 9.03 15.04 -3.82
N LEU A 161 9.16 15.70 -4.98
CA LEU A 161 8.12 15.70 -6.00
C LEU A 161 7.85 14.28 -6.52
N PHE A 162 8.90 13.50 -6.78
CA PHE A 162 8.77 12.09 -7.15
C PHE A 162 8.01 11.30 -6.08
N MET A 163 8.39 11.43 -4.80
CA MET A 163 7.72 10.73 -3.70
C MET A 163 6.24 11.08 -3.63
N ASN A 164 5.90 12.37 -3.78
CA ASN A 164 4.51 12.83 -3.79
C ASN A 164 3.73 12.25 -4.99
N LEU A 165 4.26 12.34 -6.19
CA LEU A 165 3.59 11.84 -7.40
C LEU A 165 3.41 10.31 -7.36
N HIS A 166 4.45 9.59 -6.94
CA HIS A 166 4.43 8.13 -6.96
C HIS A 166 3.63 7.51 -5.80
N PHE A 167 3.88 7.95 -4.57
CA PHE A 167 3.31 7.34 -3.37
C PHE A 167 2.01 8.01 -2.94
N ASN A 168 1.91 9.34 -3.04
CA ASN A 168 0.70 10.04 -2.65
C ASN A 168 -0.33 10.14 -3.78
N LYS A 169 0.10 10.40 -5.02
CA LYS A 169 -0.83 10.55 -6.16
C LYS A 169 -0.95 9.29 -7.02
N GLY A 170 -0.15 8.25 -6.77
CA GLY A 170 -0.24 6.95 -7.42
C GLY A 170 0.16 6.95 -8.90
N PHE A 171 0.91 7.96 -9.35
CA PHE A 171 1.38 8.02 -10.73
C PHE A 171 2.37 6.88 -11.03
N THR A 172 2.26 6.32 -12.22
CA THR A 172 3.23 5.35 -12.75
C THR A 172 4.55 6.04 -13.09
N ILE A 173 5.61 5.27 -13.22
CA ILE A 173 6.93 5.81 -13.59
C ILE A 173 6.87 6.56 -14.94
N LYS A 174 6.10 6.05 -15.91
CA LYS A 174 5.92 6.71 -17.22
C LYS A 174 5.22 8.06 -17.07
N GLU A 175 4.08 8.10 -16.36
CA GLU A 175 3.34 9.34 -16.10
C GLU A 175 4.18 10.37 -15.34
N ILE A 176 5.07 9.93 -14.44
CA ILE A 176 5.99 10.82 -13.74
C ILE A 176 7.08 11.33 -14.68
N ALA A 177 7.58 10.46 -15.56
CA ALA A 177 8.55 10.84 -16.58
C ALA A 177 7.99 11.94 -17.48
N ASP A 178 6.76 11.76 -17.95
CA ASP A 178 6.06 12.75 -18.78
C ASP A 178 5.80 14.06 -17.99
N ALA A 179 5.29 13.96 -16.76
CA ALA A 179 4.99 15.14 -15.92
C ALA A 179 6.24 15.94 -15.52
N MET A 180 7.37 15.27 -15.32
CA MET A 180 8.63 15.90 -14.96
C MET A 180 9.51 16.24 -16.17
N GLN A 181 9.08 15.90 -17.39
CA GLN A 181 9.83 16.05 -18.64
C GLN A 181 11.23 15.40 -18.55
N LEU A 182 11.29 14.19 -18.03
CA LEU A 182 12.51 13.40 -17.84
C LEU A 182 12.35 12.02 -18.50
N SER A 183 13.48 11.38 -18.82
CA SER A 183 13.47 10.00 -19.28
C SER A 183 13.04 9.04 -18.15
N VAL A 184 12.49 7.90 -18.53
CA VAL A 184 12.09 6.84 -17.60
C VAL A 184 13.27 6.40 -16.73
N ASP A 185 14.46 6.30 -17.28
CA ASP A 185 15.70 5.92 -16.58
C ASP A 185 16.10 6.97 -15.53
N ASN A 186 15.94 8.25 -15.87
CA ASN A 186 16.15 9.33 -14.89
C ASN A 186 15.16 9.23 -13.71
N ILE A 187 13.91 8.85 -13.96
CA ILE A 187 12.94 8.64 -12.88
C ILE A 187 13.32 7.43 -12.03
N TYR A 188 13.83 6.35 -12.61
CA TYR A 188 14.35 5.22 -11.82
C TYR A 188 15.54 5.64 -10.95
N THR A 189 16.44 6.49 -11.46
CA THR A 189 17.56 7.05 -10.72
C THR A 189 17.09 7.92 -9.54
N ILE A 190 16.11 8.81 -9.78
CA ILE A 190 15.49 9.65 -8.75
C ILE A 190 14.84 8.75 -7.68
N LYS A 191 14.07 7.75 -8.09
CA LYS A 191 13.43 6.78 -7.20
C LYS A 191 14.44 6.09 -6.28
N HIS A 192 15.52 5.56 -6.85
CA HIS A 192 16.54 4.85 -6.09
C HIS A 192 17.22 5.78 -5.07
N ARG A 193 17.60 6.99 -5.51
CA ARG A 193 18.23 8.01 -4.66
C ARG A 193 17.30 8.46 -3.53
N ALA A 194 16.04 8.77 -3.84
CA ALA A 194 15.06 9.22 -2.86
C ALA A 194 14.84 8.16 -1.77
N ILE A 195 14.64 6.90 -2.18
CA ILE A 195 14.45 5.79 -1.24
C ILE A 195 15.70 5.57 -0.38
N LYS A 196 16.90 5.63 -0.98
CA LYS A 196 18.17 5.46 -0.25
C LYS A 196 18.34 6.55 0.82
N ARG A 197 18.09 7.82 0.46
CA ARG A 197 18.18 8.95 1.40
C ARG A 197 17.17 8.86 2.52
N LEU A 198 15.91 8.50 2.18
CA LEU A 198 14.87 8.34 3.18
C LEU A 198 15.20 7.21 4.16
N LYS A 199 15.70 6.08 3.66
CA LYS A 199 16.13 4.96 4.49
C LYS A 199 17.24 5.38 5.45
N SER A 200 18.28 6.05 4.94
CA SER A 200 19.38 6.55 5.78
C SER A 200 18.93 7.57 6.83
N TYR A 201 17.92 8.40 6.51
CA TYR A 201 17.35 9.34 7.47
C TYR A 201 16.61 8.62 8.61
N VAL A 202 15.78 7.64 8.26
CA VAL A 202 15.03 6.84 9.25
C VAL A 202 15.98 6.04 10.13
N GLU A 203 16.99 5.38 9.54
CA GLU A 203 17.99 4.61 10.29
C GLU A 203 18.78 5.46 11.29
N LYS A 204 19.08 6.72 10.95
CA LYS A 204 19.82 7.65 11.83
C LYS A 204 18.96 8.25 12.95
N ASN A 205 17.65 8.31 12.77
CA ASN A 205 16.73 8.97 13.73
C ASN A 205 15.79 7.97 14.42
N HIS A 206 15.95 6.68 14.15
CA HIS A 206 15.27 5.60 14.84
C HIS A 206 16.18 5.14 15.98
N ILE A 207 16.03 5.77 17.14
CA ILE A 207 16.69 5.36 18.40
C ILE A 207 15.80 4.36 19.12
#